data_b8906fe6036686deaeb0c3a66cf631dc
#
_entry.id   b8906fe6036686deaeb0c3a66cf631dc
#
_cell.length_a   1.000
_cell.length_b   1.000
_cell.length_c   1.000
_cell.angle_alpha   90.00
_cell.angle_beta   90.00
_cell.angle_gamma   90.00
#
_symmetry.space_group_name_H-M   'P 1'
#
loop_
_entity.id
_entity.type
_entity.pdbx_description
1 polymer ?
#
loop_
_entity_poly.entity_id
_entity_poly.type
_entity_poly.pdbx_seq_one_letter_code
_entity_poly.pdbx_strand_id
1 'polypeptide(L)'
;MKQKIQKSMMLILLVTLFPFYVIMTVILYNQNLGILEKEVQQEAAYLSSGVDVAGEEYLKKLEPMIKADEDTRLTFISQSGDVLYDSDSSKKLENHKSRAEVKQALAEGQGEDIRMSDTVGKELYYCAIRLDDGSVLRLARPMDSLIRTAWNILPVMLVLSVIGIALALFLANWQTKRLMEPVMHLDLEHPLDNVIYPEMVPLLEAIDRQNKEKEAVANMRKEFSANVSHELKTPLTSISG
;
A
#
# COMPACT_ATOMS: atom_id res chain seq x y z
N MET A 1 -10.12 28.30 -2.71
CA MET A 1 -9.95 27.41 -1.55
C MET A 1 -10.18 25.94 -1.91
N LYS A 2 -11.30 25.55 -2.48
CA LYS A 2 -11.67 24.15 -2.82
C LYS A 2 -10.56 23.38 -3.57
N GLN A 3 -10.00 23.95 -4.65
CA GLN A 3 -8.93 23.29 -5.42
C GLN A 3 -7.61 23.08 -4.64
N LYS A 4 -7.27 23.99 -3.71
CA LYS A 4 -6.07 23.84 -2.88
C LYS A 4 -6.25 22.71 -1.88
N ILE A 5 -7.43 22.60 -1.27
CA ILE A 5 -7.78 21.51 -0.34
C ILE A 5 -7.75 20.15 -1.08
N GLN A 6 -8.36 20.06 -2.25
CA GLN A 6 -8.35 18.84 -3.06
C GLN A 6 -6.94 18.41 -3.47
N LYS A 7 -6.08 19.35 -3.90
CA LYS A 7 -4.67 19.03 -4.23
C LYS A 7 -3.88 18.57 -3.02
N SER A 8 -4.08 19.21 -1.86
CA SER A 8 -3.43 18.79 -0.60
C SER A 8 -3.86 17.39 -0.17
N MET A 9 -5.15 17.08 -0.24
CA MET A 9 -5.68 15.74 0.07
C MET A 9 -5.15 14.68 -0.89
N MET A 10 -5.07 15.01 -2.17
CA MET A 10 -4.52 14.10 -3.18
C MET A 10 -3.03 13.83 -2.97
N LEU A 11 -2.26 14.84 -2.58
CA LEU A 11 -0.85 14.68 -2.22
C LEU A 11 -0.67 13.79 -0.99
N ILE A 12 -1.46 14.02 0.06
CA ILE A 12 -1.42 13.21 1.29
C ILE A 12 -1.73 11.74 0.97
N LEU A 13 -2.77 11.48 0.15
CA LEU A 13 -3.12 10.14 -0.29
C LEU A 13 -1.97 9.46 -1.05
N LEU A 14 -1.33 10.15 -1.99
CA LEU A 14 -0.19 9.60 -2.73
C LEU A 14 0.98 9.28 -1.81
N VAL A 15 1.31 10.19 -0.89
CA VAL A 15 2.41 10.03 0.08
C VAL A 15 2.14 8.88 1.05
N THR A 16 0.89 8.58 1.37
CA THR A 16 0.54 7.47 2.28
C THR A 16 0.40 6.14 1.54
N LEU A 17 -0.17 6.12 0.33
CA LEU A 17 -0.39 4.90 -0.44
C LEU A 17 0.90 4.29 -0.99
N PHE A 18 1.87 5.11 -1.41
CA PHE A 18 3.11 4.59 -1.97
C PHE A 18 3.95 3.77 -0.97
N PRO A 19 4.26 4.26 0.25
CA PRO A 19 4.95 3.44 1.26
C PRO A 19 4.14 2.20 1.65
N PHE A 20 2.82 2.33 1.75
CA PHE A 20 1.95 1.19 2.05
C PHE A 20 2.05 0.10 0.98
N TYR A 21 2.05 0.47 -0.30
CA TYR A 21 2.26 -0.47 -1.40
C TYR A 21 3.60 -1.19 -1.31
N VAL A 22 4.69 -0.45 -1.06
CA VAL A 22 6.03 -1.03 -0.92
C VAL A 22 6.10 -2.01 0.26
N ILE A 23 5.59 -1.60 1.43
CA ILE A 23 5.56 -2.43 2.64
C ILE A 23 4.74 -3.71 2.40
N MET A 24 3.55 -3.57 1.81
CA MET A 24 2.68 -4.71 1.51
C MET A 24 3.33 -5.70 0.53
N THR A 25 4.01 -5.18 -0.50
CA THR A 25 4.76 -6.01 -1.44
C THR A 25 5.84 -6.84 -0.74
N VAL A 26 6.62 -6.21 0.14
CA VAL A 26 7.68 -6.90 0.90
C VAL A 26 7.09 -7.95 1.86
N ILE A 27 6.01 -7.60 2.56
CA ILE A 27 5.34 -8.56 3.48
C ILE A 27 4.84 -9.78 2.72
N LEU A 28 4.13 -9.58 1.61
CA LEU A 28 3.58 -10.68 0.80
C LEU A 28 4.69 -11.52 0.15
N TYR A 29 5.76 -10.89 -0.31
CA TYR A 29 6.93 -11.60 -0.82
C TYR A 29 7.54 -12.51 0.26
N ASN A 30 7.81 -11.99 1.45
CA ASN A 30 8.38 -12.78 2.55
C ASN A 30 7.42 -13.87 3.03
N GLN A 31 6.11 -13.60 3.03
CA GLN A 31 5.11 -14.61 3.39
C GLN A 31 5.06 -15.75 2.37
N ASN A 32 5.04 -15.43 1.06
CA ASN A 32 5.05 -16.43 0.00
C ASN A 32 6.35 -17.25 0.02
N LEU A 33 7.50 -16.60 0.26
CA LEU A 33 8.78 -17.28 0.42
C LEU A 33 8.72 -18.28 1.58
N GLY A 34 8.29 -17.86 2.76
CA GLY A 34 8.19 -18.74 3.93
C GLY A 34 7.19 -19.91 3.77
N ILE A 35 6.15 -19.73 2.94
CA ILE A 35 5.25 -20.84 2.57
C ILE A 35 5.97 -21.82 1.64
N LEU A 36 6.63 -21.31 0.59
CA LEU A 36 7.38 -22.13 -0.36
C LEU A 36 8.48 -22.96 0.34
N GLU A 37 9.27 -22.32 1.21
CA GLU A 37 10.32 -23.00 1.99
C GLU A 37 9.75 -24.17 2.78
N LYS A 38 8.67 -23.96 3.52
CA LYS A 38 8.01 -25.01 4.32
C LYS A 38 7.46 -26.14 3.44
N GLU A 39 6.81 -25.80 2.33
CA GLU A 39 6.27 -26.81 1.41
C GLU A 39 7.38 -27.67 0.82
N VAL A 40 8.46 -27.06 0.33
CA VAL A 40 9.60 -27.80 -0.26
C VAL A 40 10.33 -28.65 0.80
N GLN A 41 10.53 -28.13 2.01
CA GLN A 41 11.14 -28.89 3.11
C GLN A 41 10.29 -30.10 3.49
N GLN A 42 8.96 -29.93 3.62
CA GLN A 42 8.06 -31.04 3.95
C GLN A 42 8.05 -32.09 2.84
N GLU A 43 7.97 -31.66 1.59
CA GLU A 43 8.02 -32.55 0.44
C GLU A 43 9.35 -33.32 0.38
N ALA A 44 10.47 -32.62 0.56
CA ALA A 44 11.80 -33.24 0.62
C ALA A 44 11.90 -34.29 1.74
N ALA A 45 11.36 -33.99 2.94
CA ALA A 45 11.34 -34.92 4.07
C ALA A 45 10.46 -36.14 3.79
N TYR A 46 9.30 -35.99 3.15
CA TYR A 46 8.47 -37.15 2.77
C TYR A 46 9.15 -38.02 1.71
N LEU A 47 9.74 -37.40 0.69
CA LEU A 47 10.42 -38.11 -0.38
C LEU A 47 11.66 -38.81 0.15
N SER A 48 12.47 -38.17 0.99
CA SER A 48 13.66 -38.80 1.60
C SER A 48 13.28 -40.04 2.42
N SER A 49 12.27 -39.91 3.29
CA SER A 49 11.78 -41.07 4.09
C SER A 49 11.28 -42.22 3.20
N GLY A 50 10.61 -41.89 2.09
CA GLY A 50 10.16 -42.90 1.13
C GLY A 50 11.32 -43.59 0.42
N VAL A 51 12.40 -42.86 0.09
CA VAL A 51 13.60 -43.41 -0.53
C VAL A 51 14.39 -44.29 0.46
N ASP A 52 14.52 -43.85 1.71
CA ASP A 52 15.20 -44.64 2.75
C ASP A 52 14.52 -46.00 3.00
N VAL A 53 13.17 -46.06 2.89
CA VAL A 53 12.40 -47.29 3.10
C VAL A 53 12.39 -48.21 1.86
N ALA A 54 12.19 -47.66 0.66
CA ALA A 54 11.93 -48.44 -0.56
C ALA A 54 13.03 -48.33 -1.63
N GLY A 55 14.10 -47.57 -1.36
CA GLY A 55 15.24 -47.38 -2.25
C GLY A 55 14.92 -46.66 -3.56
N GLU A 56 15.80 -46.86 -4.56
CA GLU A 56 15.66 -46.23 -5.89
C GLU A 56 14.35 -46.61 -6.63
N GLU A 57 13.74 -47.75 -6.27
CA GLU A 57 12.47 -48.19 -6.88
C GLU A 57 11.34 -47.20 -6.56
N TYR A 58 11.38 -46.55 -5.39
CA TYR A 58 10.43 -45.49 -5.02
C TYR A 58 10.54 -44.28 -5.96
N LEU A 59 11.79 -43.86 -6.26
CA LEU A 59 12.02 -42.73 -7.20
C LEU A 59 11.49 -43.05 -8.60
N LYS A 60 11.68 -44.27 -9.09
CA LYS A 60 11.15 -44.67 -10.41
C LYS A 60 9.61 -44.66 -10.46
N LYS A 61 8.94 -45.01 -9.35
CA LYS A 61 7.48 -44.96 -9.26
C LYS A 61 6.96 -43.53 -9.20
N LEU A 62 7.72 -42.59 -8.61
CA LEU A 62 7.37 -41.16 -8.51
C LEU A 62 7.73 -40.37 -9.78
N GLU A 63 8.63 -40.88 -10.61
CA GLU A 63 9.09 -40.19 -11.82
C GLU A 63 7.94 -39.59 -12.69
N PRO A 64 6.84 -40.32 -12.97
CA PRO A 64 5.73 -39.74 -13.73
C PRO A 64 5.04 -38.57 -13.01
N MET A 65 4.96 -38.59 -11.69
CA MET A 65 4.35 -37.52 -10.88
C MET A 65 5.27 -36.30 -10.79
N ILE A 66 6.57 -36.52 -10.59
CA ILE A 66 7.59 -35.48 -10.56
C ILE A 66 7.70 -34.76 -11.90
N LYS A 67 7.67 -35.54 -13.01
CA LYS A 67 7.67 -34.96 -14.38
C LYS A 67 6.39 -34.23 -14.73
N ALA A 68 5.26 -34.56 -14.11
CA ALA A 68 4.00 -33.85 -14.30
C ALA A 68 3.95 -32.50 -13.57
N ASP A 69 4.76 -32.34 -12.53
CA ASP A 69 4.94 -31.06 -11.84
C ASP A 69 6.11 -30.29 -12.48
N GLU A 70 5.79 -29.42 -13.45
CA GLU A 70 6.78 -28.61 -14.19
C GLU A 70 7.58 -27.66 -13.30
N ASP A 71 7.10 -27.39 -12.09
CA ASP A 71 7.73 -26.45 -11.17
C ASP A 71 8.70 -27.13 -10.19
N THR A 72 8.61 -28.44 -9.97
CA THR A 72 9.47 -29.17 -9.05
C THR A 72 10.57 -29.97 -9.77
N ARG A 73 11.83 -29.65 -9.46
CA ARG A 73 12.98 -30.40 -9.95
C ARG A 73 13.55 -31.27 -8.83
N LEU A 74 13.61 -32.55 -9.07
CA LEU A 74 14.21 -33.52 -8.17
C LEU A 74 15.59 -33.98 -8.70
N THR A 75 16.59 -33.96 -7.84
CA THR A 75 17.94 -34.44 -8.16
C THR A 75 18.38 -35.40 -7.08
N PHE A 76 18.88 -36.58 -7.46
CA PHE A 76 19.50 -37.55 -6.57
C PHE A 76 21.02 -37.55 -6.77
N ILE A 77 21.78 -37.40 -5.69
CA ILE A 77 23.20 -37.08 -5.72
C ILE A 77 23.93 -38.11 -4.83
N SER A 78 24.99 -38.71 -5.34
CA SER A 78 25.83 -39.64 -4.54
C SER A 78 26.62 -38.90 -3.45
N GLN A 79 27.16 -39.62 -2.50
CA GLN A 79 28.05 -39.07 -1.47
C GLN A 79 29.31 -38.40 -2.06
N SER A 80 29.75 -38.81 -3.26
CA SER A 80 30.87 -38.19 -3.99
C SER A 80 30.47 -36.87 -4.67
N GLY A 81 29.14 -36.58 -4.77
CA GLY A 81 28.58 -35.41 -5.43
C GLY A 81 28.16 -35.64 -6.88
N ASP A 82 28.27 -36.87 -7.37
CA ASP A 82 27.87 -37.21 -8.73
C ASP A 82 26.35 -37.32 -8.81
N VAL A 83 25.76 -36.75 -9.85
CA VAL A 83 24.31 -36.78 -10.05
C VAL A 83 23.91 -38.14 -10.60
N LEU A 84 23.14 -38.89 -9.82
CA LEU A 84 22.64 -40.22 -10.18
C LEU A 84 21.33 -40.14 -10.97
N TYR A 85 20.47 -39.19 -10.61
CA TYR A 85 19.20 -38.92 -11.28
C TYR A 85 18.87 -37.43 -11.24
N ASP A 86 18.26 -36.91 -12.30
CA ASP A 86 17.72 -35.54 -12.37
C ASP A 86 16.45 -35.58 -13.21
N SER A 87 15.34 -35.01 -12.68
CA SER A 87 14.05 -34.94 -13.38
C SER A 87 14.09 -34.05 -14.62
N ASP A 88 15.03 -33.07 -14.65
CA ASP A 88 15.30 -32.21 -15.81
C ASP A 88 16.53 -32.79 -16.57
N SER A 89 16.31 -33.83 -17.33
CA SER A 89 17.34 -34.62 -18.02
C SER A 89 17.99 -33.91 -19.22
N SER A 90 17.73 -32.62 -19.45
CA SER A 90 18.17 -31.91 -20.64
C SER A 90 19.64 -31.50 -20.66
N LYS A 91 20.41 -31.68 -19.58
CA LYS A 91 21.82 -31.23 -19.50
C LYS A 91 22.78 -32.27 -18.93
N LYS A 92 24.06 -32.13 -19.35
CA LYS A 92 25.18 -32.89 -18.83
C LYS A 92 25.25 -32.73 -17.30
N LEU A 93 25.22 -33.86 -16.59
CA LEU A 93 25.21 -33.91 -15.14
C LEU A 93 26.62 -33.58 -14.62
N GLU A 94 26.79 -32.36 -14.12
CA GLU A 94 28.03 -31.94 -13.43
C GLU A 94 28.00 -32.40 -11.98
N ASN A 95 29.22 -32.54 -11.37
CA ASN A 95 29.31 -32.87 -9.95
C ASN A 95 28.78 -31.70 -9.07
N HIS A 96 27.88 -32.01 -8.16
CA HIS A 96 27.18 -31.03 -7.31
C HIS A 96 27.74 -30.95 -5.88
N LYS A 97 28.87 -31.59 -5.56
CA LYS A 97 29.46 -31.58 -4.22
C LYS A 97 29.80 -30.19 -3.68
N SER A 98 30.11 -29.26 -4.58
CA SER A 98 30.47 -27.88 -4.23
C SER A 98 29.27 -26.98 -3.96
N ARG A 99 28.05 -27.43 -4.25
CA ARG A 99 26.81 -26.64 -4.06
C ARG A 99 26.53 -26.46 -2.57
N ALA A 100 26.14 -25.25 -2.16
CA ALA A 100 25.99 -24.87 -0.76
C ALA A 100 25.02 -25.79 -0.02
N GLU A 101 23.82 -26.03 -0.59
CA GLU A 101 22.78 -26.89 -0.05
C GLU A 101 23.24 -28.36 0.09
N VAL A 102 23.99 -28.87 -0.89
CA VAL A 102 24.50 -30.25 -0.87
C VAL A 102 25.61 -30.42 0.17
N LYS A 103 26.51 -29.43 0.24
CA LYS A 103 27.60 -29.41 1.21
C LYS A 103 27.08 -29.35 2.65
N GLN A 104 26.07 -28.52 2.87
CA GLN A 104 25.42 -28.42 4.18
C GLN A 104 24.66 -29.71 4.53
N ALA A 105 23.91 -30.29 3.58
CA ALA A 105 23.20 -31.56 3.80
C ALA A 105 24.15 -32.71 4.16
N LEU A 106 25.30 -32.82 3.49
CA LEU A 106 26.31 -33.82 3.80
C LEU A 106 26.90 -33.65 5.21
N ALA A 107 27.04 -32.43 5.70
CA ALA A 107 27.60 -32.14 7.03
C ALA A 107 26.54 -32.24 8.13
N GLU A 108 25.39 -31.67 7.97
CA GLU A 108 24.38 -31.42 9.00
C GLU A 108 23.10 -32.26 8.85
N GLY A 109 22.95 -32.98 7.73
CA GLY A 109 21.78 -33.79 7.41
C GLY A 109 20.76 -33.06 6.50
N GLN A 110 20.65 -31.74 6.59
CA GLN A 110 19.81 -30.90 5.74
C GLN A 110 20.58 -29.67 5.32
N GLY A 111 20.32 -29.17 4.12
CA GLY A 111 20.92 -27.94 3.60
C GLY A 111 19.96 -27.18 2.66
N GLU A 112 20.11 -25.88 2.63
CA GLU A 112 19.24 -24.97 1.87
C GLU A 112 20.09 -23.93 1.17
N ASP A 113 19.61 -23.45 0.00
CA ASP A 113 20.22 -22.36 -0.73
C ASP A 113 19.19 -21.68 -1.64
N ILE A 114 19.35 -20.38 -1.84
CA ILE A 114 18.57 -19.59 -2.81
C ILE A 114 19.53 -18.99 -3.82
N ARG A 115 19.39 -19.36 -5.08
CA ARG A 115 20.23 -18.79 -6.12
C ARG A 115 19.54 -18.75 -7.48
N MET A 116 20.06 -17.88 -8.32
CA MET A 116 19.68 -17.85 -9.74
C MET A 116 20.11 -19.15 -10.42
N SER A 117 19.19 -19.82 -11.09
CA SER A 117 19.49 -20.99 -11.88
C SER A 117 19.98 -20.58 -13.28
N ASP A 118 21.21 -20.94 -13.61
CA ASP A 118 21.77 -20.72 -14.95
C ASP A 118 20.99 -21.50 -16.03
N THR A 119 20.23 -22.50 -15.63
CA THR A 119 19.45 -23.38 -16.51
C THR A 119 18.07 -22.78 -16.83
N VAL A 120 17.40 -22.25 -15.83
CA VAL A 120 16.00 -21.81 -15.92
C VAL A 120 15.89 -20.29 -16.01
N GLY A 121 16.96 -19.54 -15.64
CA GLY A 121 16.96 -18.08 -15.63
C GLY A 121 16.04 -17.48 -14.55
N LYS A 122 15.67 -18.28 -13.53
CA LYS A 122 14.84 -17.89 -12.40
C LYS A 122 15.58 -18.15 -11.10
N GLU A 123 15.24 -17.41 -10.05
CA GLU A 123 15.65 -17.77 -8.70
C GLU A 123 14.93 -19.04 -8.27
N LEU A 124 15.72 -20.01 -7.78
CA LEU A 124 15.21 -21.25 -7.24
C LEU A 124 15.58 -21.36 -5.77
N TYR A 125 14.62 -21.84 -4.99
CA TYR A 125 14.90 -22.36 -3.64
C TYR A 125 15.28 -23.81 -3.75
N TYR A 126 16.41 -24.18 -3.14
CA TYR A 126 16.96 -25.52 -3.08
C TYR A 126 16.87 -26.05 -1.65
N CYS A 127 16.34 -27.25 -1.49
CA CYS A 127 16.37 -28.01 -0.25
C CYS A 127 17.03 -29.36 -0.53
N ALA A 128 18.05 -29.72 0.26
CA ALA A 128 18.79 -30.96 0.15
C ALA A 128 18.73 -31.73 1.48
N ILE A 129 18.44 -33.01 1.42
CA ILE A 129 18.39 -33.91 2.60
C ILE A 129 19.32 -35.07 2.36
N ARG A 130 20.18 -35.38 3.36
CA ARG A 130 21.05 -36.54 3.35
C ARG A 130 20.25 -37.76 3.76
N LEU A 131 20.33 -38.82 2.93
CA LEU A 131 19.72 -40.12 3.15
C LEU A 131 20.61 -41.02 4.07
N ASP A 132 20.05 -42.13 4.53
CA ASP A 132 20.72 -43.07 5.43
C ASP A 132 21.95 -43.71 4.79
N ASP A 133 21.97 -43.90 3.47
CA ASP A 133 23.11 -44.41 2.69
C ASP A 133 24.22 -43.38 2.44
N GLY A 134 24.03 -42.13 2.89
CA GLY A 134 24.94 -41.02 2.69
C GLY A 134 24.77 -40.28 1.36
N SER A 135 23.86 -40.69 0.51
CA SER A 135 23.46 -39.93 -0.69
C SER A 135 22.60 -38.71 -0.30
N VAL A 136 22.33 -37.84 -1.24
CA VAL A 136 21.56 -36.60 -1.02
C VAL A 136 20.39 -36.51 -2.00
N LEU A 137 19.20 -36.32 -1.46
CA LEU A 137 18.01 -35.97 -2.22
C LEU A 137 17.87 -34.46 -2.22
N ARG A 138 17.80 -33.83 -3.40
CA ARG A 138 17.66 -32.39 -3.55
C ARG A 138 16.40 -32.06 -4.33
N LEU A 139 15.56 -31.22 -3.76
CA LEU A 139 14.47 -30.57 -4.45
C LEU A 139 14.83 -29.11 -4.78
N ALA A 140 14.32 -28.64 -5.94
CA ALA A 140 14.41 -27.25 -6.31
C ALA A 140 13.07 -26.79 -6.89
N ARG A 141 12.61 -25.62 -6.43
CA ARG A 141 11.37 -25.02 -6.89
C ARG A 141 11.57 -23.52 -7.22
N PRO A 142 10.99 -23.02 -8.33
CA PRO A 142 11.13 -21.61 -8.68
C PRO A 142 10.43 -20.71 -7.67
N MET A 143 11.10 -19.63 -7.32
CA MET A 143 10.55 -18.58 -6.48
C MET A 143 9.93 -17.48 -7.34
N ASP A 144 8.84 -16.91 -6.87
CA ASP A 144 8.37 -15.64 -7.42
C ASP A 144 9.36 -14.54 -7.04
N SER A 145 9.82 -13.78 -8.04
CA SER A 145 10.65 -12.62 -7.77
C SER A 145 9.84 -11.52 -7.08
N LEU A 146 10.53 -10.67 -6.31
CA LEU A 146 9.92 -9.50 -5.67
C LEU A 146 9.19 -8.61 -6.70
N ILE A 147 9.76 -8.49 -7.90
CA ILE A 147 9.17 -7.75 -9.03
C ILE A 147 7.86 -8.40 -9.49
N ARG A 148 7.81 -9.71 -9.63
CA ARG A 148 6.59 -10.42 -10.04
C ARG A 148 5.49 -10.30 -8.99
N THR A 149 5.84 -10.42 -7.72
CA THR A 149 4.91 -10.18 -6.62
C THR A 149 4.36 -8.75 -6.65
N ALA A 150 5.22 -7.75 -6.88
CA ALA A 150 4.79 -6.36 -7.05
C ALA A 150 3.80 -6.18 -8.22
N TRP A 151 4.08 -6.77 -9.38
CA TRP A 151 3.18 -6.71 -10.53
C TRP A 151 1.82 -7.39 -10.27
N ASN A 152 1.81 -8.51 -9.54
CA ASN A 152 0.57 -9.20 -9.21
C ASN A 152 -0.32 -8.39 -8.25
N ILE A 153 0.28 -7.62 -7.34
CA ILE A 153 -0.44 -6.80 -6.37
C ILE A 153 -0.88 -5.45 -6.97
N LEU A 154 -0.16 -4.95 -7.97
CA LEU A 154 -0.39 -3.62 -8.56
C LEU A 154 -1.85 -3.35 -8.96
N PRO A 155 -2.55 -4.23 -9.70
CA PRO A 155 -3.93 -3.97 -10.11
C PRO A 155 -4.88 -3.85 -8.91
N VAL A 156 -4.70 -4.67 -7.89
CA VAL A 156 -5.52 -4.61 -6.67
C VAL A 156 -5.29 -3.28 -5.95
N MET A 157 -4.04 -2.85 -5.83
CA MET A 157 -3.67 -1.57 -5.21
C MET A 157 -4.19 -0.38 -6.01
N LEU A 158 -4.17 -0.44 -7.34
CA LEU A 158 -4.75 0.61 -8.19
C LEU A 158 -6.26 0.75 -7.97
N VAL A 159 -6.99 -0.36 -7.95
CA VAL A 159 -8.45 -0.34 -7.69
C VAL A 159 -8.75 0.25 -6.31
N LEU A 160 -8.06 -0.20 -5.27
CA LEU A 160 -8.22 0.32 -3.91
C LEU A 160 -7.88 1.81 -3.83
N SER A 161 -6.84 2.25 -4.54
CA SER A 161 -6.44 3.66 -4.62
C SER A 161 -7.52 4.53 -5.27
N VAL A 162 -8.10 4.07 -6.38
CA VAL A 162 -9.19 4.79 -7.08
C VAL A 162 -10.42 4.90 -6.18
N ILE A 163 -10.80 3.83 -5.49
CA ILE A 163 -11.91 3.84 -4.54
C ILE A 163 -11.62 4.82 -3.38
N GLY A 164 -10.41 4.77 -2.83
CA GLY A 164 -9.98 5.67 -1.75
C GLY A 164 -10.02 7.14 -2.16
N ILE A 165 -9.53 7.46 -3.36
CA ILE A 165 -9.58 8.83 -3.92
C ILE A 165 -11.03 9.28 -4.11
N ALA A 166 -11.88 8.44 -4.70
CA ALA A 166 -13.29 8.77 -4.90
C ALA A 166 -14.01 9.04 -3.58
N LEU A 167 -13.77 8.19 -2.57
CA LEU A 167 -14.33 8.35 -1.22
C LEU A 167 -13.83 9.64 -0.56
N ALA A 168 -12.53 9.92 -0.65
CA ALA A 168 -11.94 11.13 -0.09
C ALA A 168 -12.52 12.41 -0.74
N LEU A 169 -12.69 12.42 -2.05
CA LEU A 169 -13.32 13.54 -2.77
C LEU A 169 -14.79 13.70 -2.39
N PHE A 170 -15.52 12.60 -2.25
CA PHE A 170 -16.89 12.60 -1.79
C PHE A 170 -17.01 13.21 -0.38
N LEU A 171 -16.22 12.71 0.56
CA LEU A 171 -16.21 13.19 1.94
C LEU A 171 -15.77 14.65 2.03
N ALA A 172 -14.75 15.06 1.28
CA ALA A 172 -14.30 16.45 1.22
C ALA A 172 -15.40 17.39 0.73
N ASN A 173 -16.11 17.01 -0.34
CA ASN A 173 -17.22 17.81 -0.86
C ASN A 173 -18.39 17.86 0.13
N TRP A 174 -18.71 16.74 0.77
CA TRP A 174 -19.77 16.65 1.77
C TRP A 174 -19.47 17.50 3.00
N GLN A 175 -18.26 17.37 3.58
CA GLN A 175 -17.82 18.19 4.71
C GLN A 175 -17.76 19.67 4.37
N THR A 176 -17.22 20.03 3.19
CA THR A 176 -17.15 21.43 2.76
C THR A 176 -18.55 22.05 2.66
N LYS A 177 -19.52 21.34 2.09
CA LYS A 177 -20.90 21.81 2.06
C LYS A 177 -21.47 21.98 3.47
N ARG A 178 -21.35 20.96 4.31
CA ARG A 178 -21.90 20.97 5.67
C ARG A 178 -21.32 22.07 6.55
N LEU A 179 -20.01 22.38 6.40
CA LEU A 179 -19.32 23.38 7.22
C LEU A 179 -19.47 24.80 6.64
N MET A 180 -19.50 24.95 5.32
CA MET A 180 -19.52 26.26 4.69
C MET A 180 -20.92 26.79 4.41
N GLU A 181 -21.91 25.93 4.21
CA GLU A 181 -23.30 26.33 3.90
C GLU A 181 -23.90 27.23 4.99
N PRO A 182 -23.78 26.92 6.29
CA PRO A 182 -24.26 27.79 7.34
C PRO A 182 -23.52 29.15 7.39
N VAL A 183 -22.22 29.16 7.08
CA VAL A 183 -21.41 30.39 7.08
C VAL A 183 -21.76 31.30 5.89
N MET A 184 -22.19 30.73 4.76
CA MET A 184 -22.58 31.50 3.57
C MET A 184 -23.95 32.16 3.72
N HIS A 185 -24.79 31.71 4.64
CA HIS A 185 -26.11 32.23 4.93
C HIS A 185 -26.17 33.07 6.21
N LEU A 186 -24.99 33.55 6.70
CA LEU A 186 -24.93 34.44 7.84
C LEU A 186 -25.68 35.76 7.55
N ASP A 187 -26.59 36.13 8.44
CA ASP A 187 -27.16 37.46 8.49
C ASP A 187 -26.12 38.45 9.02
N LEU A 188 -25.60 39.30 8.12
CA LEU A 188 -24.60 40.31 8.46
C LEU A 188 -25.21 41.58 9.07
N GLU A 189 -26.55 41.74 9.07
CA GLU A 189 -27.21 42.82 9.74
C GLU A 189 -27.34 42.55 11.24
N HIS A 190 -27.57 41.27 11.61
CA HIS A 190 -27.63 40.81 13.01
C HIS A 190 -26.61 39.67 13.27
N PRO A 191 -25.31 39.99 13.23
CA PRO A 191 -24.27 38.97 13.20
C PRO A 191 -24.21 38.13 14.49
N LEU A 192 -24.59 38.68 15.64
CA LEU A 192 -24.55 37.98 16.93
C LEU A 192 -25.68 36.96 17.11
N ASP A 193 -26.75 37.05 16.33
CA ASP A 193 -27.86 36.09 16.35
C ASP A 193 -27.53 34.79 15.64
N ASN A 194 -26.40 34.75 14.87
CA ASN A 194 -25.99 33.67 14.01
C ASN A 194 -24.70 32.97 14.51
N VAL A 195 -24.54 32.75 15.80
CA VAL A 195 -23.36 32.06 16.33
C VAL A 195 -23.42 30.56 15.99
N ILE A 196 -22.83 30.19 14.84
CA ILE A 196 -22.78 28.82 14.34
C ILE A 196 -21.56 28.08 14.94
N TYR A 197 -20.43 28.78 15.03
CA TYR A 197 -19.17 28.26 15.56
C TYR A 197 -18.61 29.21 16.62
N PRO A 198 -18.19 28.73 17.80
CA PRO A 198 -17.60 29.56 18.85
C PRO A 198 -16.38 30.38 18.38
N GLU A 199 -15.61 29.81 17.45
CA GLU A 199 -14.42 30.45 16.90
C GLU A 199 -14.73 31.70 16.04
N MET A 200 -15.97 31.87 15.62
CA MET A 200 -16.40 33.03 14.84
C MET A 200 -16.85 34.21 15.69
N VAL A 201 -17.09 34.01 16.99
CA VAL A 201 -17.58 35.08 17.90
C VAL A 201 -16.76 36.37 17.81
N PRO A 202 -15.40 36.37 17.87
CA PRO A 202 -14.63 37.60 17.78
C PRO A 202 -14.83 38.35 16.46
N LEU A 203 -15.02 37.61 15.37
CA LEU A 203 -15.29 38.21 14.05
C LEU A 203 -16.69 38.81 13.96
N LEU A 204 -17.67 38.09 14.49
CA LEU A 204 -19.07 38.56 14.51
C LEU A 204 -19.25 39.81 15.40
N GLU A 205 -18.57 39.86 16.56
CA GLU A 205 -18.53 41.06 17.41
C GLU A 205 -17.88 42.26 16.70
N ALA A 206 -16.81 42.03 15.92
CA ALA A 206 -16.18 43.10 15.15
C ALA A 206 -17.10 43.63 14.07
N ILE A 207 -17.87 42.78 13.39
CA ILE A 207 -18.86 43.16 12.38
C ILE A 207 -20.02 43.94 13.03
N ASP A 208 -20.54 43.45 14.15
CA ASP A 208 -21.60 44.14 14.90
C ASP A 208 -21.19 45.57 15.32
N ARG A 209 -19.97 45.70 15.85
CA ARG A 209 -19.41 47.01 16.21
C ARG A 209 -19.33 47.94 14.99
N GLN A 210 -18.83 47.43 13.87
CA GLN A 210 -18.75 48.24 12.63
C GLN A 210 -20.13 48.65 12.12
N ASN A 211 -21.15 47.81 12.22
CA ASN A 211 -22.51 48.12 11.82
C ASN A 211 -23.08 49.21 12.71
N LYS A 212 -22.93 49.12 14.04
CA LYS A 212 -23.35 50.17 15.00
C LYS A 212 -22.67 51.52 14.76
N GLU A 213 -21.37 51.53 14.44
CA GLU A 213 -20.65 52.76 14.06
C GLU A 213 -21.17 53.36 12.79
N LYS A 214 -21.45 52.56 11.75
CA LYS A 214 -22.04 53.06 10.49
C LYS A 214 -23.43 53.63 10.71
N GLU A 215 -24.25 53.01 11.52
CA GLU A 215 -25.60 53.44 11.84
C GLU A 215 -25.58 54.76 12.62
N ALA A 216 -24.68 54.91 13.60
CA ALA A 216 -24.47 56.13 14.34
C ALA A 216 -24.05 57.31 13.41
N VAL A 217 -23.12 57.06 12.49
CA VAL A 217 -22.70 58.07 11.48
C VAL A 217 -23.85 58.43 10.55
N ALA A 218 -24.63 57.45 10.09
CA ALA A 218 -25.80 57.68 9.22
C ALA A 218 -26.87 58.53 9.94
N ASN A 219 -27.14 58.25 11.21
CA ASN A 219 -28.09 58.98 12.03
C ASN A 219 -27.60 60.44 12.29
N MET A 220 -26.33 60.64 12.61
CA MET A 220 -25.76 61.99 12.72
C MET A 220 -25.87 62.79 11.43
N ARG A 221 -25.61 62.15 10.28
CA ARG A 221 -25.79 62.80 8.95
C ARG A 221 -27.23 63.20 8.71
N LYS A 222 -28.19 62.35 9.06
CA LYS A 222 -29.62 62.60 8.91
C LYS A 222 -30.08 63.78 9.78
N GLU A 223 -29.64 63.78 11.03
CA GLU A 223 -29.93 64.86 12.00
C GLU A 223 -29.30 66.17 11.59
N PHE A 224 -28.04 66.16 11.16
CA PHE A 224 -27.36 67.34 10.61
C PHE A 224 -28.08 67.87 9.41
N SER A 225 -28.46 67.07 8.41
CA SER A 225 -29.20 67.49 7.23
C SER A 225 -30.60 68.12 7.55
N ALA A 226 -31.29 67.51 8.54
CA ALA A 226 -32.58 68.01 9.01
C ALA A 226 -32.42 69.35 9.71
N ASN A 227 -31.45 69.54 10.60
CA ASN A 227 -31.18 70.77 11.31
C ASN A 227 -30.73 71.87 10.37
N VAL A 228 -29.80 71.61 9.45
CA VAL A 228 -29.37 72.58 8.43
C VAL A 228 -30.54 73.02 7.54
N SER A 229 -31.40 72.09 7.12
CA SER A 229 -32.57 72.40 6.31
C SER A 229 -33.57 73.30 7.07
N HIS A 230 -33.74 73.05 8.37
CA HIS A 230 -34.62 73.83 9.23
C HIS A 230 -34.05 75.23 9.51
N GLU A 231 -32.77 75.32 9.80
CA GLU A 231 -32.07 76.63 10.06
C GLU A 231 -31.97 77.50 8.78
N LEU A 232 -31.86 76.89 7.60
CA LEU A 232 -31.85 77.65 6.32
C LEU A 232 -33.24 78.05 5.88
N LYS A 233 -34.28 77.35 6.27
CA LYS A 233 -35.66 77.68 5.87
C LYS A 233 -36.17 78.91 6.59
N THR A 234 -35.76 79.16 7.85
CA THR A 234 -36.18 80.29 8.66
C THR A 234 -35.73 81.65 8.09
N PRO A 235 -34.48 81.92 7.67
CA PRO A 235 -34.07 83.16 7.04
C PRO A 235 -34.57 83.34 5.63
N LEU A 236 -34.75 82.21 4.87
CA LEU A 236 -35.29 82.30 3.52
C LEU A 236 -36.74 82.72 3.48
N THR A 237 -37.56 82.33 4.47
CA THR A 237 -38.96 82.82 4.57
C THR A 237 -39.07 84.29 5.02
N SER A 238 -38.06 84.81 5.73
CA SER A 238 -37.99 86.22 6.15
C SER A 238 -37.46 87.16 5.05
N ILE A 239 -36.83 86.70 3.99
CA ILE A 239 -36.35 87.53 2.86
C ILE A 239 -37.36 87.52 1.71
N SER A 240 -38.30 86.59 1.68
CA SER A 240 -39.29 86.48 0.59
C SER A 240 -40.67 87.06 0.93
N GLY A 241 -40.85 87.70 2.10
CA GLY A 241 -41.99 88.50 2.53
C GLY A 241 -41.61 89.94 2.57
#